data_f5d4fae31918791320df69cb5a003773
#
_entry.id   f5d4fae31918791320df69cb5a003773
#
_cell.length_a   1.000
_cell.length_b   1.000
_cell.length_c   1.000
_cell.angle_alpha   90.00
_cell.angle_beta   90.00
_cell.angle_gamma   90.00
#
_symmetry.space_group_name_H-M   'P 1'
#
loop_
_entity.id
_entity.type
_entity.pdbx_description
1 polymer ?
#
loop_
_entity_poly.entity_id
_entity_poly.type
_entity_poly.pdbx_seq_one_letter_code
_entity_poly.pdbx_strand_id
1 'polypeptide(L)'
;NGFMTGVPALKKLKNQIEETIGIRGYLIGLDRRPLVCRSAFKGLNVLLQSAGAILMKQVVINTHKNIESRLGLPHGHQWEQMLMIHDEIQLACLPQHTEKIREEAMKAFPEAQEFFGFRCKIEGDSRVGHSWAETH
;
A
#
# COMPACT_ATOMS: atom_id res chain seq x y z
N ASN A 1 4.14 -14.11 24.15
CA ASN A 1 3.42 -12.99 24.82
C ASN A 1 4.32 -11.79 25.23
N GLY A 2 5.66 -11.89 25.16
CA GLY A 2 6.58 -10.81 25.55
C GLY A 2 6.47 -9.52 24.71
N PHE A 3 6.17 -9.62 23.43
CA PHE A 3 6.04 -8.45 22.53
C PHE A 3 4.89 -7.51 22.92
N MET A 4 3.75 -8.05 23.34
CA MET A 4 2.58 -7.26 23.73
C MET A 4 2.74 -6.53 25.06
N THR A 5 3.60 -7.02 25.94
CA THR A 5 3.93 -6.35 27.22
C THR A 5 4.88 -5.19 27.04
N GLY A 6 5.73 -5.21 26.00
CA GLY A 6 6.68 -4.14 25.69
C GLY A 6 6.05 -2.89 25.02
N VAL A 7 4.81 -3.00 24.48
CA VAL A 7 4.13 -1.90 23.77
C VAL A 7 2.70 -1.73 24.27
N PRO A 8 2.47 -1.00 25.37
CA PRO A 8 1.14 -0.85 25.98
C PRO A 8 0.07 -0.30 25.02
N ALA A 9 0.45 0.60 24.11
CA ALA A 9 -0.45 1.15 23.10
C ALA A 9 -0.99 0.09 22.14
N LEU A 10 -0.18 -0.89 21.75
CA LEU A 10 -0.59 -2.00 20.89
C LEU A 10 -1.57 -2.92 21.61
N LYS A 11 -1.35 -3.19 22.90
CA LYS A 11 -2.27 -3.97 23.75
C LYS A 11 -3.64 -3.28 23.84
N LYS A 12 -3.63 -1.95 24.07
CA LYS A 12 -4.87 -1.16 24.12
C LYS A 12 -5.63 -1.23 22.78
N LEU A 13 -4.93 -1.02 21.67
CA LEU A 13 -5.52 -1.11 20.32
C LEU A 13 -6.13 -2.50 20.08
N LYS A 14 -5.42 -3.57 20.41
CA LYS A 14 -5.93 -4.92 20.25
C LYS A 14 -7.22 -5.13 21.03
N ASN A 15 -7.26 -4.74 22.31
CA ASN A 15 -8.46 -4.86 23.14
C ASN A 15 -9.65 -4.07 22.56
N GLN A 16 -9.43 -2.86 22.07
CA GLN A 16 -10.48 -2.04 21.43
C GLN A 16 -11.02 -2.71 20.16
N ILE A 17 -10.14 -3.33 19.36
CA ILE A 17 -10.51 -4.07 18.15
C ILE A 17 -11.36 -5.26 18.52
N GLU A 18 -10.94 -6.06 19.51
CA GLU A 18 -11.67 -7.25 19.98
C GLU A 18 -13.06 -6.90 20.52
N GLU A 19 -13.16 -5.84 21.32
CA GLU A 19 -14.43 -5.31 21.82
C GLU A 19 -15.36 -4.84 20.67
N THR A 20 -14.80 -4.07 19.72
CA THR A 20 -15.57 -3.58 18.57
C THR A 20 -16.14 -4.74 17.73
N ILE A 21 -15.35 -5.77 17.49
CA ILE A 21 -15.79 -6.96 16.74
C ILE A 21 -16.87 -7.71 17.53
N GLY A 22 -16.70 -7.84 18.85
CA GLY A 22 -17.70 -8.49 19.72
C GLY A 22 -19.07 -7.80 19.66
N ILE A 23 -19.09 -6.47 19.52
CA ILE A 23 -20.33 -5.69 19.48
C ILE A 23 -20.93 -5.64 18.07
N ARG A 24 -20.11 -5.39 17.03
CA ARG A 24 -20.56 -5.05 15.67
C ARG A 24 -20.35 -6.16 14.65
N GLY A 25 -19.45 -7.12 14.89
CA GLY A 25 -19.05 -8.15 13.94
C GLY A 25 -18.13 -7.68 12.82
N TYR A 26 -17.80 -6.39 12.77
CA TYR A 26 -16.92 -5.80 11.74
C TYR A 26 -16.10 -4.61 12.28
N LEU A 27 -15.03 -4.30 11.57
CA LEU A 27 -14.22 -3.09 11.73
C LEU A 27 -14.46 -2.13 10.57
N ILE A 28 -14.03 -0.89 10.70
CA ILE A 28 -14.02 0.07 9.60
C ILE A 28 -12.60 0.18 9.05
N GLY A 29 -12.44 -0.08 7.77
CA GLY A 29 -11.18 0.05 7.06
C GLY A 29 -10.76 1.49 6.80
N LEU A 30 -9.56 1.67 6.24
CA LEU A 30 -8.98 2.98 5.92
C LEU A 30 -9.85 3.78 4.93
N ASP A 31 -10.51 3.10 4.02
CA ASP A 31 -11.45 3.65 3.03
C ASP A 31 -12.92 3.66 3.50
N ARG A 32 -13.14 3.50 4.81
CA ARG A 32 -14.44 3.47 5.48
C ARG A 32 -15.33 2.28 5.14
N ARG A 33 -14.83 1.27 4.42
CA ARG A 33 -15.58 0.03 4.19
C ARG A 33 -15.66 -0.83 5.44
N PRO A 34 -16.78 -1.55 5.65
CA PRO A 34 -16.88 -2.54 6.72
C PRO A 34 -15.99 -3.76 6.40
N LEU A 35 -15.14 -4.12 7.34
CA LEU A 35 -14.27 -5.29 7.30
C LEU A 35 -14.87 -6.37 8.21
N VAL A 36 -15.54 -7.34 7.62
CA VAL A 36 -16.16 -8.44 8.39
C VAL A 36 -15.07 -9.30 9.02
N CYS A 37 -15.12 -9.45 10.34
CA CYS A 37 -14.17 -10.22 11.12
C CYS A 37 -14.88 -11.39 11.81
N ARG A 38 -14.62 -12.61 11.34
CA ARG A 38 -15.21 -13.83 11.93
C ARG A 38 -14.57 -14.21 13.27
N SER A 39 -13.46 -13.60 13.63
CA SER A 39 -12.73 -13.87 14.88
C SER A 39 -12.07 -12.59 15.37
N ALA A 40 -12.37 -12.20 16.61
CA ALA A 40 -11.80 -11.04 17.26
C ALA A 40 -10.26 -11.10 17.29
N PHE A 41 -9.69 -12.29 17.50
CA PHE A 41 -8.25 -12.51 17.51
C PHE A 41 -7.55 -12.09 16.18
N LYS A 42 -8.24 -12.24 15.05
CA LYS A 42 -7.72 -11.87 13.72
C LYS A 42 -7.94 -10.40 13.36
N GLY A 43 -8.69 -9.65 14.16
CA GLY A 43 -9.13 -8.29 13.84
C GLY A 43 -8.00 -7.33 13.55
N LEU A 44 -6.92 -7.34 14.33
CA LEU A 44 -5.75 -6.50 14.10
C LEU A 44 -5.09 -6.80 12.74
N ASN A 45 -4.93 -8.09 12.42
CA ASN A 45 -4.35 -8.49 11.14
C ASN A 45 -5.23 -8.08 9.95
N VAL A 46 -6.54 -8.28 10.05
CA VAL A 46 -7.51 -7.86 9.03
C VAL A 46 -7.44 -6.34 8.79
N LEU A 47 -7.36 -5.57 9.87
CA LEU A 47 -7.26 -4.11 9.79
C LEU A 47 -5.96 -3.66 9.08
N LEU A 48 -4.82 -4.23 9.47
CA LEU A 48 -3.52 -3.89 8.88
C LEU A 48 -3.41 -4.33 7.43
N GLN A 49 -3.84 -5.54 7.09
CA GLN A 49 -3.83 -6.06 5.72
C GLN A 49 -4.74 -5.23 4.80
N SER A 50 -5.92 -4.86 5.28
CA SER A 50 -6.82 -3.98 4.54
C SER A 50 -6.20 -2.59 4.33
N ALA A 51 -5.59 -1.99 5.35
CA ALA A 51 -4.94 -0.69 5.23
C ALA A 51 -3.79 -0.72 4.22
N GLY A 52 -2.94 -1.75 4.26
CA GLY A 52 -1.85 -1.95 3.29
C GLY A 52 -2.38 -2.07 1.86
N ALA A 53 -3.42 -2.87 1.63
CA ALA A 53 -4.03 -3.03 0.30
C ALA A 53 -4.61 -1.71 -0.24
N ILE A 54 -5.23 -0.90 0.60
CA ILE A 54 -5.78 0.41 0.20
C ILE A 54 -4.67 1.42 -0.06
N LEU A 55 -3.62 1.42 0.77
CA LEU A 55 -2.43 2.24 0.55
C LEU A 55 -1.79 1.94 -0.80
N MET A 56 -1.54 0.66 -1.12
CA MET A 56 -0.94 0.26 -2.39
C MET A 56 -1.80 0.63 -3.60
N LYS A 57 -3.12 0.55 -3.49
CA LYS A 57 -4.02 1.05 -4.55
C LYS A 57 -3.86 2.55 -4.78
N GLN A 58 -3.69 3.33 -3.72
CA GLN A 58 -3.44 4.77 -3.85
C GLN A 58 -2.06 5.03 -4.47
N VAL A 59 -1.03 4.25 -4.11
CA VAL A 59 0.29 4.32 -4.75
C VAL A 59 0.18 4.05 -6.26
N VAL A 60 -0.59 3.03 -6.67
CA VAL A 60 -0.85 2.75 -8.10
C VAL A 60 -1.47 3.97 -8.79
N ILE A 61 -2.53 4.54 -8.21
CA ILE A 61 -3.22 5.71 -8.78
C ILE A 61 -2.25 6.89 -8.91
N ASN A 62 -1.46 7.17 -7.89
CA ASN A 62 -0.47 8.24 -7.91
C ASN A 62 0.62 7.97 -8.96
N THR A 63 1.12 6.74 -9.05
CA THR A 63 2.11 6.33 -10.05
C THR A 63 1.62 6.61 -11.48
N HIS A 64 0.42 6.15 -11.82
CA HIS A 64 -0.19 6.42 -13.13
C HIS A 64 -0.32 7.93 -13.39
N LYS A 65 -0.92 8.65 -12.44
CA LYS A 65 -1.10 10.09 -12.55
C LYS A 65 0.23 10.83 -12.72
N ASN A 66 1.26 10.46 -11.97
CA ASN A 66 2.57 11.10 -12.04
C ASN A 66 3.23 10.86 -13.40
N ILE A 67 3.24 9.62 -13.89
CA ILE A 67 3.84 9.29 -15.18
C ILE A 67 3.10 10.00 -16.32
N GLU A 68 1.79 9.93 -16.35
CA GLU A 68 1.00 10.55 -17.40
C GLU A 68 1.05 12.07 -17.38
N SER A 69 0.85 12.69 -16.20
CA SER A 69 0.75 14.16 -16.11
C SER A 69 2.10 14.88 -16.07
N ARG A 70 3.14 14.28 -15.47
CA ARG A 70 4.45 14.93 -15.29
C ARG A 70 5.43 14.58 -16.39
N LEU A 71 5.36 13.36 -16.93
CA LEU A 71 6.23 12.93 -18.02
C LEU A 71 5.59 13.01 -19.40
N GLY A 72 4.26 13.17 -19.48
CA GLY A 72 3.52 13.15 -20.73
C GLY A 72 3.52 11.79 -21.42
N LEU A 73 3.67 10.69 -20.65
CA LEU A 73 3.76 9.34 -21.16
C LEU A 73 2.42 8.60 -20.92
N PRO A 74 1.54 8.48 -21.92
CA PRO A 74 0.29 7.77 -21.77
C PRO A 74 0.52 6.26 -21.58
N HIS A 75 -0.25 5.65 -20.67
CA HIS A 75 -0.26 4.22 -20.43
C HIS A 75 -0.60 3.42 -21.72
N GLY A 76 0.00 2.26 -21.87
CA GLY A 76 -0.26 1.37 -23.02
C GLY A 76 0.62 1.62 -24.25
N HIS A 77 1.49 2.64 -24.25
CA HIS A 77 2.36 2.96 -25.38
C HIS A 77 3.84 2.87 -25.05
N GLN A 78 4.30 3.64 -24.06
CA GLN A 78 5.72 3.74 -23.71
C GLN A 78 6.03 3.09 -22.38
N TRP A 79 4.98 2.79 -21.62
CA TRP A 79 5.02 2.05 -20.37
C TRP A 79 3.69 1.36 -20.11
N GLU A 80 3.73 0.30 -19.32
CA GLU A 80 2.55 -0.45 -18.87
C GLU A 80 2.73 -0.95 -17.45
N GLN A 81 1.64 -0.97 -16.68
CA GLN A 81 1.59 -1.71 -15.45
C GLN A 81 1.29 -3.17 -15.72
N MET A 82 2.24 -4.04 -15.44
CA MET A 82 2.14 -5.46 -15.71
C MET A 82 1.44 -6.21 -14.59
N LEU A 83 1.83 -5.92 -13.34
CA LEU A 83 1.33 -6.63 -12.16
C LEU A 83 1.21 -5.70 -10.96
N MET A 84 0.30 -6.06 -10.06
CA MET A 84 0.22 -5.59 -8.68
C MET A 84 0.01 -6.82 -7.79
N ILE A 85 1.01 -7.18 -7.00
CA ILE A 85 1.00 -8.34 -6.11
C ILE A 85 1.34 -7.86 -4.71
N HIS A 86 0.38 -7.95 -3.79
CA HIS A 86 0.53 -7.50 -2.40
C HIS A 86 1.03 -6.06 -2.28
N ASP A 87 2.32 -5.88 -2.00
CA ASP A 87 3.04 -4.63 -1.79
C ASP A 87 4.03 -4.30 -2.93
N GLU A 88 3.97 -5.05 -4.03
CA GLU A 88 4.82 -4.89 -5.21
C GLU A 88 4.01 -4.44 -6.42
N ILE A 89 4.59 -3.51 -7.20
CA ILE A 89 4.07 -3.09 -8.51
C ILE A 89 5.15 -3.35 -9.54
N GLN A 90 4.81 -4.06 -10.61
CA GLN A 90 5.68 -4.28 -11.76
C GLN A 90 5.25 -3.39 -12.92
N LEU A 91 6.20 -2.60 -13.40
CA LEU A 91 6.03 -1.72 -14.55
C LEU A 91 6.99 -2.15 -15.67
N ALA A 92 6.50 -2.26 -16.88
CA ALA A 92 7.32 -2.39 -18.09
C ALA A 92 7.39 -1.02 -18.78
N CYS A 93 8.56 -0.65 -19.28
CA CYS A 93 8.72 0.60 -20.00
C CYS A 93 9.86 0.53 -21.03
N LEU A 94 9.85 1.48 -21.96
CA LEU A 94 10.96 1.64 -22.89
C LEU A 94 12.22 2.11 -22.13
N PRO A 95 13.42 1.60 -22.47
CA PRO A 95 14.65 1.86 -21.73
C PRO A 95 14.96 3.34 -21.50
N GLN A 96 14.66 4.21 -22.46
CA GLN A 96 14.90 5.64 -22.37
C GLN A 96 14.07 6.36 -21.31
N HIS A 97 13.01 5.72 -20.79
CA HIS A 97 12.10 6.30 -19.80
C HIS A 97 12.29 5.72 -18.38
N THR A 98 13.09 4.67 -18.26
CA THR A 98 13.21 3.86 -17.02
C THR A 98 13.47 4.71 -15.79
N GLU A 99 14.52 5.55 -15.80
CA GLU A 99 14.87 6.33 -14.61
C GLU A 99 13.80 7.36 -14.23
N LYS A 100 13.22 8.04 -15.22
CA LYS A 100 12.15 9.03 -14.97
C LYS A 100 10.89 8.36 -14.41
N ILE A 101 10.50 7.21 -14.97
CA ILE A 101 9.35 6.43 -14.50
C ILE A 101 9.61 5.92 -13.08
N ARG A 102 10.81 5.40 -12.80
CA ARG A 102 11.22 4.98 -11.46
C ARG A 102 11.10 6.12 -10.44
N GLU A 103 11.63 7.28 -10.76
CA GLU A 103 11.54 8.46 -9.88
C GLU A 103 10.09 8.86 -9.58
N GLU A 104 9.23 8.91 -10.61
CA GLU A 104 7.82 9.27 -10.43
C GLU A 104 7.03 8.20 -9.67
N ALA A 105 7.33 6.92 -9.88
CA ALA A 105 6.75 5.82 -9.10
C ALA A 105 7.16 5.90 -7.62
N MET A 106 8.42 6.24 -7.33
CA MET A 106 8.89 6.39 -5.95
C MET A 106 8.23 7.59 -5.23
N LYS A 107 7.92 8.68 -5.92
CA LYS A 107 7.16 9.82 -5.36
C LYS A 107 5.73 9.47 -4.97
N ALA A 108 5.16 8.43 -5.57
CA ALA A 108 3.79 8.01 -5.29
C ALA A 108 3.58 7.52 -3.85
N PHE A 109 4.62 7.02 -3.17
CA PHE A 109 4.56 6.56 -1.78
C PHE A 109 4.34 7.70 -0.77
N PRO A 110 5.19 8.74 -0.72
CA PRO A 110 4.95 9.88 0.16
C PRO A 110 3.65 10.63 -0.19
N GLU A 111 3.26 10.69 -1.46
CA GLU A 111 1.97 11.26 -1.86
C GLU A 111 0.78 10.45 -1.34
N ALA A 112 0.87 9.11 -1.31
CA ALA A 112 -0.15 8.28 -0.70
C ALA A 112 -0.17 8.42 0.84
N GLN A 113 1.00 8.59 1.48
CA GLN A 113 1.10 8.93 2.89
C GLN A 113 0.34 10.22 3.22
N GLU A 114 0.58 11.28 2.44
CA GLU A 114 -0.06 12.58 2.61
C GLU A 114 -1.58 12.48 2.39
N PHE A 115 -2.01 11.77 1.34
CA PHE A 115 -3.42 11.56 1.01
C PHE A 115 -4.21 10.95 2.18
N PHE A 116 -3.63 9.98 2.89
CA PHE A 116 -4.28 9.35 4.05
C PHE A 116 -3.94 10.01 5.39
N GLY A 117 -3.04 11.00 5.42
CA GLY A 117 -2.60 11.66 6.64
C GLY A 117 -1.84 10.75 7.61
N PHE A 118 -1.07 9.78 7.10
CA PHE A 118 -0.25 8.90 7.95
C PHE A 118 0.88 9.68 8.62
N ARG A 119 1.04 9.47 9.92
CA ARG A 119 2.13 10.07 10.70
C ARG A 119 3.46 9.31 10.59
N CYS A 120 3.41 8.04 10.21
CA CYS A 120 4.61 7.25 9.92
C CYS A 120 5.04 7.49 8.47
N LYS A 121 6.34 7.46 8.23
CA LYS A 121 6.91 7.56 6.89
C LYS A 121 6.56 6.31 6.08
N ILE A 122 6.08 6.52 4.87
CA ILE A 122 5.82 5.45 3.89
C ILE A 122 6.84 5.59 2.78
N GLU A 123 7.62 4.56 2.59
CA GLU A 123 8.67 4.48 1.56
C GLU A 123 8.52 3.18 0.77
N GLY A 124 8.99 3.21 -0.46
CA GLY A 124 9.18 2.05 -1.30
C GLY A 124 10.67 1.83 -1.60
N ASP A 125 10.96 0.70 -2.18
CA ASP A 125 12.22 0.40 -2.85
C ASP A 125 11.96 0.12 -4.32
N SER A 126 12.96 0.22 -5.17
CA SER A 126 12.81 -0.03 -6.60
C SER A 126 14.04 -0.68 -7.20
N ARG A 127 13.82 -1.66 -8.05
CA ARG A 127 14.86 -2.32 -8.85
C ARG A 127 14.54 -2.19 -10.33
N VAL A 128 15.56 -2.15 -11.15
CA VAL A 128 15.46 -2.11 -12.61
C VAL A 128 16.17 -3.34 -13.17
N GLY A 129 15.55 -4.00 -14.13
CA GLY A 129 16.07 -5.18 -14.79
C GLY A 129 15.37 -5.40 -16.12
N HIS A 130 15.85 -6.38 -16.91
CA HIS A 130 15.26 -6.77 -18.19
C HIS A 130 14.17 -7.81 -18.04
N SER A 131 14.00 -8.36 -16.85
CA SER A 131 12.99 -9.36 -16.55
C SER A 131 12.53 -9.26 -15.10
N TRP A 132 11.37 -9.83 -14.79
CA TRP A 132 10.88 -9.92 -13.42
C TRP A 132 11.85 -10.68 -12.50
N ALA A 133 12.51 -11.73 -13.01
CA ALA A 133 13.48 -12.48 -12.23
C ALA A 133 14.71 -11.65 -11.78
N GLU A 134 15.00 -10.54 -12.44
CA GLU A 134 16.08 -9.62 -12.06
C GLU A 134 15.64 -8.57 -11.05
N THR A 135 14.33 -8.32 -10.94
CA THR A 135 13.76 -7.27 -10.11
C THR A 135 13.07 -7.79 -8.84
N HIS A 136 12.90 -9.11 -8.73
CA HIS A 136 12.20 -9.76 -7.60
C HIS A 136 13.14 -10.35 -6.55
#